data_157f22356ea15d99e2ad993d2840daa5
#
_entry.id   157f22356ea15d99e2ad993d2840daa5
#
_cell.length_a   1.000
_cell.length_b   1.000
_cell.length_c   1.000
_cell.angle_alpha   90.00
_cell.angle_beta   90.00
_cell.angle_gamma   90.00
#
_symmetry.space_group_name_H-M   'P 1'
#
loop_
_entity.id
_entity.type
_entity.pdbx_description
1 polymer ?
#
loop_
_entity_poly.entity_id
_entity_poly.type
_entity_poly.pdbx_seq_one_letter_code
_entity_poly.pdbx_strand_id
1 'polypeptide(L)'
;VDSMGDVTITNDGVTILQEMDIDNPTAEMVVEVAETQEDEAGDGTTSAVAIAGELLKNAQDLLEQDIHPTAVIKGFNLASEYAREQVDEVATAVDPDDTETLRNVAETSMTGKGAELEKDVLADLVVRAVQGVTVEADDGSHVVDLANLNIETRTGRAAGESRLLSGAAIDKDPVHDDMPTDFEAADILLLNDPIEVEEADVDTS
;
A
#
# COMPACT_ATOMS: atom_id res chain seq x y z
N VAL A 1 15.00 15.95 1.89
CA VAL A 1 16.43 15.68 2.18
C VAL A 1 16.50 15.22 3.62
N ASP A 2 16.92 14.01 3.82
CA ASP A 2 17.07 13.43 5.15
C ASP A 2 18.30 13.96 5.91
N SER A 3 18.48 13.48 7.15
CA SER A 3 19.61 13.86 8.01
C SER A 3 20.99 13.38 7.48
N MET A 4 21.01 12.45 6.53
CA MET A 4 22.23 11.91 5.89
C MET A 4 22.56 12.59 4.55
N GLY A 5 21.66 13.44 4.04
CA GLY A 5 21.85 14.21 2.81
C GLY A 5 21.24 13.56 1.56
N ASP A 6 20.49 12.47 1.72
CA ASP A 6 19.77 11.84 0.63
C ASP A 6 18.56 12.68 0.21
N VAL A 7 18.25 12.70 -1.09
CA VAL A 7 17.20 13.54 -1.66
C VAL A 7 16.07 12.66 -2.18
N THR A 8 14.91 12.74 -1.53
CA THR A 8 13.67 12.11 -1.99
C THR A 8 12.80 13.18 -2.66
N ILE A 9 12.34 12.91 -3.88
CA ILE A 9 11.44 13.79 -4.65
C ILE A 9 10.14 13.03 -4.87
N THR A 10 9.10 13.42 -4.15
CA THR A 10 7.77 12.80 -4.23
C THR A 10 6.70 13.82 -3.86
N ASN A 11 5.47 13.63 -4.31
CA ASN A 11 4.29 14.33 -3.82
C ASN A 11 3.47 13.49 -2.84
N ASP A 12 3.95 12.30 -2.50
CA ASP A 12 3.32 11.45 -1.52
C ASP A 12 3.52 11.99 -0.10
N GLY A 13 2.40 12.27 0.59
CA GLY A 13 2.42 12.95 1.88
C GLY A 13 3.03 12.10 2.99
N VAL A 14 2.78 10.81 3.03
CA VAL A 14 3.33 9.93 4.06
C VAL A 14 4.84 9.80 3.91
N THR A 15 5.34 9.58 2.70
CA THR A 15 6.78 9.52 2.43
C THR A 15 7.49 10.80 2.84
N ILE A 16 6.91 11.98 2.54
CA ILE A 16 7.49 13.28 2.95
C ILE A 16 7.58 13.38 4.46
N LEU A 17 6.52 12.97 5.18
CA LEU A 17 6.47 13.07 6.65
C LEU A 17 7.43 12.08 7.32
N GLN A 18 7.57 10.87 6.79
CA GLN A 18 8.50 9.86 7.30
C GLN A 18 9.97 10.26 7.13
N GLU A 19 10.30 11.00 6.06
CA GLU A 19 11.64 11.57 5.84
C GLU A 19 11.93 12.82 6.67
N MET A 20 10.92 13.34 7.39
CA MET A 20 11.10 14.45 8.31
C MET A 20 11.45 13.95 9.71
N ASP A 21 12.49 14.54 10.32
CA ASP A 21 12.85 14.26 11.71
C ASP A 21 11.87 15.01 12.63
N ILE A 22 10.81 14.33 13.06
CA ILE A 22 9.73 14.92 13.86
C ILE A 22 9.84 14.44 15.30
N ASP A 23 10.41 15.28 16.16
CA ASP A 23 10.60 15.01 17.60
C ASP A 23 9.37 15.32 18.46
N ASN A 24 8.35 15.97 17.93
CA ASN A 24 7.21 16.42 18.71
C ASN A 24 6.09 15.37 18.71
N PRO A 25 5.72 14.78 19.88
CA PRO A 25 4.71 13.73 19.96
C PRO A 25 3.33 14.13 19.42
N THR A 26 2.97 15.43 19.48
CA THR A 26 1.71 15.90 18.90
C THR A 26 1.77 15.98 17.37
N ALA A 27 2.94 16.28 16.82
CA ALA A 27 3.15 16.26 15.38
C ALA A 27 3.22 14.82 14.85
N GLU A 28 3.77 13.88 15.62
CA GLU A 28 3.74 12.44 15.31
C GLU A 28 2.30 11.93 15.13
N MET A 29 1.33 12.39 15.92
CA MET A 29 -0.08 12.05 15.73
C MET A 29 -0.65 12.49 14.37
N VAL A 30 -0.08 13.53 13.74
CA VAL A 30 -0.47 13.94 12.39
C VAL A 30 0.16 13.01 11.34
N VAL A 31 1.35 12.49 11.60
CA VAL A 31 1.97 11.45 10.78
C VAL A 31 1.11 10.19 10.79
N GLU A 32 0.64 9.76 11.97
CA GLU A 32 -0.27 8.62 12.11
C GLU A 32 -1.56 8.77 11.27
N VAL A 33 -2.06 10.00 11.07
CA VAL A 33 -3.19 10.24 10.16
C VAL A 33 -2.84 9.90 8.72
N ALA A 34 -1.62 10.25 8.27
CA ALA A 34 -1.16 9.91 6.92
C ALA A 34 -0.95 8.40 6.76
N GLU A 35 -0.33 7.76 7.74
CA GLU A 35 -0.10 6.30 7.75
C GLU A 35 -1.42 5.53 7.76
N THR A 36 -2.39 5.93 8.57
CA THR A 36 -3.72 5.32 8.57
C THR A 36 -4.40 5.46 7.21
N GLN A 37 -4.29 6.63 6.57
CA GLN A 37 -4.86 6.85 5.23
C GLN A 37 -4.15 5.98 4.18
N GLU A 38 -2.83 5.78 4.31
CA GLU A 38 -2.06 4.88 3.45
C GLU A 38 -2.54 3.42 3.59
N ASP A 39 -2.65 2.95 4.82
CA ASP A 39 -3.02 1.57 5.14
C ASP A 39 -4.46 1.23 4.70
N GLU A 40 -5.39 2.18 4.90
CA GLU A 40 -6.81 1.95 4.64
C GLU A 40 -7.21 2.19 3.16
N ALA A 41 -6.59 3.15 2.49
CA ALA A 41 -6.98 3.59 1.16
C ALA A 41 -5.85 3.58 0.12
N GLY A 42 -4.59 3.56 0.53
CA GLY A 42 -3.43 3.57 -0.35
C GLY A 42 -3.21 4.88 -1.11
N ASP A 43 -4.05 5.88 -0.91
CA ASP A 43 -3.96 7.19 -1.56
C ASP A 43 -4.65 8.28 -0.72
N GLY A 44 -4.41 9.55 -1.06
CA GLY A 44 -5.02 10.69 -0.39
C GLY A 44 -4.32 11.12 0.90
N THR A 45 -3.14 10.60 1.21
CA THR A 45 -2.37 10.89 2.43
C THR A 45 -2.11 12.39 2.62
N THR A 46 -1.69 13.08 1.57
CA THR A 46 -1.46 14.54 1.59
C THR A 46 -2.76 15.31 1.88
N SER A 47 -3.89 14.88 1.33
CA SER A 47 -5.19 15.51 1.56
C SER A 47 -5.65 15.30 3.00
N ALA A 48 -5.48 14.11 3.55
CA ALA A 48 -5.83 13.79 4.94
C ALA A 48 -5.04 14.68 5.92
N VAL A 49 -3.72 14.81 5.72
CA VAL A 49 -2.86 15.67 6.55
C VAL A 49 -3.22 17.15 6.42
N ALA A 50 -3.49 17.62 5.19
CA ALA A 50 -3.88 19.01 4.96
C ALA A 50 -5.22 19.35 5.66
N ILE A 51 -6.19 18.44 5.60
CA ILE A 51 -7.48 18.60 6.30
C ILE A 51 -7.25 18.58 7.82
N ALA A 52 -6.48 17.63 8.34
CA ALA A 52 -6.16 17.57 9.77
C ALA A 52 -5.48 18.86 10.27
N GLY A 53 -4.51 19.36 9.52
CA GLY A 53 -3.82 20.62 9.84
C GLY A 53 -4.75 21.81 9.85
N GLU A 54 -5.66 21.95 8.88
CA GLU A 54 -6.62 23.04 8.82
C GLU A 54 -7.67 22.93 9.94
N LEU A 55 -8.12 21.71 10.30
CA LEU A 55 -9.00 21.48 11.44
C LEU A 55 -8.35 21.89 12.76
N LEU A 56 -7.07 21.55 12.97
CA LEU A 56 -6.33 21.93 14.17
C LEU A 56 -6.14 23.44 14.26
N LYS A 57 -5.82 24.11 13.15
CA LYS A 57 -5.70 25.56 13.10
C LYS A 57 -7.03 26.25 13.42
N ASN A 58 -8.13 25.81 12.83
CA ASN A 58 -9.45 26.35 13.15
C ASN A 58 -9.85 26.08 14.60
N ALA A 59 -9.46 24.94 15.18
CA ALA A 59 -9.66 24.67 16.59
C ALA A 59 -8.90 25.66 17.48
N GLN A 60 -7.65 25.98 17.13
CA GLN A 60 -6.88 26.99 17.84
C GLN A 60 -7.58 28.36 17.82
N ASP A 61 -8.05 28.81 16.66
CA ASP A 61 -8.77 30.08 16.50
C ASP A 61 -10.04 30.12 17.37
N LEU A 62 -10.75 28.98 17.52
CA LEU A 62 -11.91 28.88 18.40
C LEU A 62 -11.54 28.96 19.89
N LEU A 63 -10.44 28.32 20.27
CA LEU A 63 -9.93 28.40 21.66
C LEU A 63 -9.49 29.82 22.03
N GLU A 64 -8.89 30.55 21.09
CA GLU A 64 -8.52 31.96 21.26
C GLU A 64 -9.74 32.89 21.40
N GLN A 65 -10.91 32.46 20.93
CA GLN A 65 -12.21 33.13 21.13
C GLN A 65 -12.95 32.69 22.40
N ASP A 66 -12.26 32.05 23.34
CA ASP A 66 -12.82 31.52 24.60
C ASP A 66 -13.88 30.41 24.40
N ILE A 67 -13.92 29.74 23.26
CA ILE A 67 -14.74 28.56 23.08
C ILE A 67 -14.12 27.38 23.84
N HIS A 68 -14.92 26.75 24.69
CA HIS A 68 -14.43 25.68 25.54
C HIS A 68 -14.00 24.44 24.71
N PRO A 69 -12.83 23.82 25.00
CA PRO A 69 -12.32 22.68 24.24
C PRO A 69 -13.33 21.53 24.03
N THR A 70 -14.14 21.25 25.06
CA THR A 70 -15.21 20.23 24.97
C THR A 70 -16.24 20.53 23.86
N ALA A 71 -16.54 21.82 23.62
CA ALA A 71 -17.44 22.21 22.55
C ALA A 71 -16.82 21.98 21.17
N VAL A 72 -15.53 22.27 21.03
CA VAL A 72 -14.77 22.01 19.79
C VAL A 72 -14.73 20.49 19.50
N ILE A 73 -14.40 19.67 20.49
CA ILE A 73 -14.39 18.19 20.35
C ILE A 73 -15.77 17.67 19.96
N LYS A 74 -16.84 18.16 20.59
CA LYS A 74 -18.20 17.78 20.22
C LYS A 74 -18.53 18.17 18.78
N GLY A 75 -18.07 19.34 18.34
CA GLY A 75 -18.22 19.77 16.95
C GLY A 75 -17.53 18.85 15.98
N PHE A 76 -16.30 18.44 16.26
CA PHE A 76 -15.54 17.49 15.44
C PHE A 76 -16.22 16.12 15.34
N ASN A 77 -16.74 15.59 16.45
CA ASN A 77 -17.45 14.31 16.44
C ASN A 77 -18.71 14.37 15.55
N LEU A 78 -19.52 15.43 15.67
CA LEU A 78 -20.69 15.62 14.83
C LEU A 78 -20.32 15.81 13.35
N ALA A 79 -19.27 16.57 13.08
CA ALA A 79 -18.78 16.77 11.71
C ALA A 79 -18.26 15.46 11.10
N SER A 80 -17.59 14.61 11.88
CA SER A 80 -17.10 13.31 11.43
C SER A 80 -18.26 12.36 11.05
N GLU A 81 -19.31 12.30 11.86
CA GLU A 81 -20.52 11.51 11.54
C GLU A 81 -21.14 12.00 10.24
N TYR A 82 -21.36 13.30 10.10
CA TYR A 82 -21.92 13.89 8.89
C TYR A 82 -21.03 13.70 7.67
N ALA A 83 -19.69 13.83 7.82
CA ALA A 83 -18.76 13.65 6.72
C ALA A 83 -18.80 12.21 6.17
N ARG A 84 -18.93 11.20 7.02
CA ARG A 84 -19.08 9.80 6.58
C ARG A 84 -20.32 9.62 5.71
N GLU A 85 -21.46 10.13 6.15
CA GLU A 85 -22.69 10.07 5.35
C GLU A 85 -22.54 10.76 4.00
N GLN A 86 -21.84 11.91 3.97
CA GLN A 86 -21.63 12.66 2.73
C GLN A 86 -20.63 11.96 1.79
N VAL A 87 -19.61 11.30 2.31
CA VAL A 87 -18.69 10.51 1.50
C VAL A 87 -19.41 9.37 0.79
N ASP A 88 -20.28 8.67 1.50
CA ASP A 88 -21.09 7.58 0.92
C ASP A 88 -22.05 8.11 -0.18
N GLU A 89 -22.59 9.31 -0.01
CA GLU A 89 -23.47 9.93 -1.02
C GLU A 89 -22.74 10.36 -2.31
N VAL A 90 -21.48 10.82 -2.19
CA VAL A 90 -20.70 11.28 -3.34
C VAL A 90 -19.81 10.20 -3.95
N ALA A 91 -19.64 9.08 -3.26
CA ALA A 91 -18.87 7.96 -3.76
C ALA A 91 -19.48 7.39 -5.03
N THR A 92 -18.63 7.12 -6.02
CA THR A 92 -19.04 6.44 -7.25
C THR A 92 -18.66 4.96 -7.13
N ALA A 93 -19.65 4.09 -7.24
CA ALA A 93 -19.40 2.66 -7.28
C ALA A 93 -18.60 2.29 -8.54
N VAL A 94 -17.56 1.49 -8.36
CA VAL A 94 -16.73 0.96 -9.45
C VAL A 94 -16.97 -0.54 -9.53
N ASP A 95 -17.28 -1.02 -10.74
CA ASP A 95 -17.37 -2.45 -11.00
C ASP A 95 -15.95 -3.06 -11.00
N PRO A 96 -15.69 -4.13 -10.25
CA PRO A 96 -14.40 -4.83 -10.27
C PRO A 96 -13.97 -5.34 -11.66
N ASP A 97 -14.93 -5.54 -12.57
CA ASP A 97 -14.67 -5.95 -13.94
C ASP A 97 -14.47 -4.75 -14.90
N ASP A 98 -14.71 -3.52 -14.45
CA ASP A 98 -14.45 -2.31 -15.25
C ASP A 98 -12.96 -1.97 -15.25
N THR A 99 -12.23 -2.69 -16.07
CA THR A 99 -10.78 -2.55 -16.23
C THR A 99 -10.35 -1.13 -16.62
N GLU A 100 -11.18 -0.40 -17.40
CA GLU A 100 -10.86 0.97 -17.83
C GLU A 100 -10.91 1.93 -16.65
N THR A 101 -11.96 1.88 -15.85
CA THR A 101 -12.07 2.72 -14.65
C THR A 101 -11.00 2.37 -13.62
N LEU A 102 -10.77 1.08 -13.36
CA LEU A 102 -9.71 0.63 -12.45
C LEU A 102 -8.31 1.12 -12.90
N ARG A 103 -8.04 1.06 -14.21
CA ARG A 103 -6.79 1.57 -14.78
C ARG A 103 -6.65 3.08 -14.56
N ASN A 104 -7.70 3.85 -14.79
CA ASN A 104 -7.70 5.30 -14.58
C ASN A 104 -7.44 5.65 -13.10
N VAL A 105 -8.00 4.88 -12.16
CA VAL A 105 -7.74 5.02 -10.72
C VAL A 105 -6.27 4.74 -10.42
N ALA A 106 -5.72 3.62 -10.91
CA ALA A 106 -4.33 3.26 -10.71
C ALA A 106 -3.37 4.31 -11.31
N GLU A 107 -3.63 4.80 -12.52
CA GLU A 107 -2.84 5.86 -13.14
C GLU A 107 -2.88 7.17 -12.35
N THR A 108 -4.03 7.51 -11.80
CA THR A 108 -4.21 8.72 -10.99
C THR A 108 -3.40 8.64 -9.71
N SER A 109 -3.44 7.51 -9.01
CA SER A 109 -2.69 7.32 -7.75
C SER A 109 -1.17 7.28 -7.94
N MET A 110 -0.68 6.90 -9.12
CA MET A 110 0.76 6.92 -9.46
C MET A 110 1.27 8.29 -9.95
N THR A 111 0.38 9.22 -10.28
CA THR A 111 0.76 10.53 -10.82
C THR A 111 1.53 11.35 -9.79
N GLY A 112 2.72 11.86 -10.17
CA GLY A 112 3.60 12.63 -9.29
C GLY A 112 4.45 11.79 -8.33
N LYS A 113 4.38 10.46 -8.40
CA LYS A 113 5.13 9.55 -7.52
C LYS A 113 6.36 8.91 -8.19
N GLY A 114 6.86 9.51 -9.28
CA GLY A 114 8.09 9.09 -9.96
C GLY A 114 7.91 7.91 -10.95
N ALA A 115 6.68 7.48 -11.20
CA ALA A 115 6.36 6.36 -12.07
C ALA A 115 5.77 6.79 -13.44
N GLU A 116 5.90 8.06 -13.82
CA GLU A 116 5.22 8.63 -14.99
C GLU A 116 5.59 7.96 -16.31
N LEU A 117 6.84 7.50 -16.46
CA LEU A 117 7.30 6.88 -17.69
C LEU A 117 6.76 5.47 -17.93
N GLU A 118 6.54 4.75 -16.85
CA GLU A 118 6.07 3.36 -16.85
C GLU A 118 4.62 3.21 -16.38
N LYS A 119 3.93 4.34 -16.14
CA LYS A 119 2.60 4.39 -15.55
C LYS A 119 1.60 3.48 -16.25
N ASP A 120 1.56 3.49 -17.56
CA ASP A 120 0.64 2.68 -18.36
C ASP A 120 0.86 1.17 -18.14
N VAL A 121 2.12 0.74 -18.09
CA VAL A 121 2.48 -0.67 -17.87
C VAL A 121 2.19 -1.10 -16.45
N LEU A 122 2.53 -0.25 -15.48
CA LEU A 122 2.31 -0.55 -14.08
C LEU A 122 0.82 -0.55 -13.72
N ALA A 123 0.02 0.36 -14.30
CA ALA A 123 -1.44 0.37 -14.09
C ALA A 123 -2.09 -0.92 -14.60
N ASP A 124 -1.71 -1.40 -15.79
CA ASP A 124 -2.19 -2.67 -16.31
C ASP A 124 -1.82 -3.86 -15.41
N LEU A 125 -0.59 -3.88 -14.89
CA LEU A 125 -0.13 -4.95 -14.00
C LEU A 125 -0.90 -4.93 -12.67
N VAL A 126 -1.07 -3.75 -12.07
CA VAL A 126 -1.79 -3.58 -10.80
C VAL A 126 -3.25 -4.01 -10.95
N VAL A 127 -3.95 -3.53 -11.98
CA VAL A 127 -5.35 -3.89 -12.20
C VAL A 127 -5.51 -5.41 -12.37
N ARG A 128 -4.66 -6.04 -13.19
CA ARG A 128 -4.68 -7.49 -13.37
C ARG A 128 -4.34 -8.26 -12.10
N ALA A 129 -3.42 -7.75 -11.28
CA ALA A 129 -3.05 -8.35 -10.00
C ALA A 129 -4.23 -8.30 -9.02
N VAL A 130 -4.87 -7.13 -8.87
CA VAL A 130 -6.04 -6.94 -7.99
C VAL A 130 -7.22 -7.79 -8.45
N GLN A 131 -7.54 -7.79 -9.74
CA GLN A 131 -8.58 -8.65 -10.30
C GLN A 131 -8.29 -10.14 -10.08
N GLY A 132 -7.01 -10.54 -10.11
CA GLY A 132 -6.59 -11.92 -9.89
C GLY A 132 -6.80 -12.43 -8.45
N VAL A 133 -6.90 -11.53 -7.48
CA VAL A 133 -7.16 -11.86 -6.05
C VAL A 133 -8.53 -11.41 -5.57
N THR A 134 -9.34 -10.86 -6.46
CA THR A 134 -10.74 -10.50 -6.18
C THR A 134 -11.60 -11.76 -6.20
N VAL A 135 -12.38 -11.99 -5.17
CA VAL A 135 -13.32 -13.12 -5.03
C VAL A 135 -14.72 -12.59 -4.82
N GLU A 136 -15.69 -13.21 -5.48
CA GLU A 136 -17.11 -12.95 -5.20
C GLU A 136 -17.52 -13.72 -3.95
N ALA A 137 -18.06 -13.00 -2.96
CA ALA A 137 -18.61 -13.58 -1.73
C ALA A 137 -20.04 -14.11 -1.96
N ASP A 138 -20.52 -14.92 -1.02
CA ASP A 138 -21.84 -15.58 -1.09
C ASP A 138 -23.02 -14.58 -1.21
N ASP A 139 -22.84 -13.33 -0.78
CA ASP A 139 -23.83 -12.25 -0.87
C ASP A 139 -23.75 -11.43 -2.17
N GLY A 140 -22.85 -11.83 -3.08
CA GLY A 140 -22.62 -11.14 -4.36
C GLY A 140 -21.70 -9.90 -4.23
N SER A 141 -21.15 -9.63 -3.05
CA SER A 141 -20.12 -8.61 -2.89
C SER A 141 -18.76 -9.11 -3.38
N HIS A 142 -17.89 -8.19 -3.78
CA HIS A 142 -16.52 -8.52 -4.16
C HIS A 142 -15.58 -8.21 -2.99
N VAL A 143 -14.74 -9.17 -2.67
CA VAL A 143 -13.72 -9.05 -1.63
C VAL A 143 -12.35 -9.12 -2.27
N VAL A 144 -11.52 -8.14 -1.99
CA VAL A 144 -10.12 -8.09 -2.44
C VAL A 144 -9.24 -8.37 -1.23
N ASP A 145 -8.53 -9.49 -1.24
CA ASP A 145 -7.56 -9.82 -0.20
C ASP A 145 -6.15 -9.58 -0.71
N LEU A 146 -5.63 -8.39 -0.42
CA LEU A 146 -4.28 -7.98 -0.82
C LEU A 146 -3.17 -8.81 -0.18
N ALA A 147 -3.44 -9.55 0.91
CA ALA A 147 -2.47 -10.48 1.49
C ALA A 147 -2.13 -11.65 0.54
N ASN A 148 -2.95 -11.88 -0.47
CA ASN A 148 -2.67 -12.85 -1.54
C ASN A 148 -1.77 -12.30 -2.67
N LEU A 149 -1.39 -11.00 -2.61
CA LEU A 149 -0.42 -10.41 -3.52
C LEU A 149 0.95 -10.35 -2.86
N ASN A 150 1.95 -10.94 -3.53
CA ASN A 150 3.34 -10.76 -3.14
C ASN A 150 4.05 -9.88 -4.17
N ILE A 151 4.72 -8.83 -3.69
CA ILE A 151 5.48 -7.89 -4.52
C ILE A 151 6.95 -8.09 -4.23
N GLU A 152 7.67 -8.65 -5.22
CA GLU A 152 9.11 -8.84 -5.14
C GLU A 152 9.84 -7.75 -5.93
N THR A 153 10.76 -7.06 -5.26
CA THR A 153 11.56 -6.00 -5.87
C THR A 153 12.95 -6.51 -6.24
N ARG A 154 13.35 -6.31 -7.49
CA ARG A 154 14.68 -6.67 -8.00
C ARG A 154 15.36 -5.46 -8.60
N THR A 155 16.63 -5.27 -8.29
CA THR A 155 17.47 -4.20 -8.86
C THR A 155 18.08 -4.65 -10.21
N GLY A 156 18.38 -3.67 -11.08
CA GLY A 156 19.17 -3.87 -12.29
C GLY A 156 18.39 -3.89 -13.61
N ARG A 157 17.06 -3.67 -13.58
CA ARG A 157 16.22 -3.54 -14.78
C ARG A 157 15.32 -2.31 -14.68
N ALA A 158 14.72 -1.89 -15.81
CA ALA A 158 13.75 -0.81 -15.82
C ALA A 158 12.43 -1.26 -15.17
N ALA A 159 11.72 -0.35 -14.50
CA ALA A 159 10.43 -0.62 -13.89
C ALA A 159 9.38 -1.13 -14.90
N GLY A 160 9.46 -0.68 -16.16
CA GLY A 160 8.61 -1.19 -17.25
C GLY A 160 8.84 -2.65 -17.63
N GLU A 161 9.88 -3.30 -17.11
CA GLU A 161 10.12 -4.75 -17.25
C GLU A 161 9.46 -5.58 -16.14
N SER A 162 8.74 -4.93 -15.23
CA SER A 162 7.94 -5.59 -14.20
C SER A 162 6.89 -6.50 -14.85
N ARG A 163 6.61 -7.63 -14.23
CA ARG A 163 5.66 -8.60 -14.77
C ARG A 163 4.81 -9.23 -13.66
N LEU A 164 3.58 -9.51 -13.99
CA LEU A 164 2.70 -10.31 -13.15
C LEU A 164 2.98 -11.79 -13.38
N LEU A 165 3.16 -12.54 -12.30
CA LEU A 165 3.27 -14.00 -12.32
C LEU A 165 1.97 -14.60 -11.78
N SER A 166 1.38 -15.53 -12.52
CA SER A 166 0.25 -16.33 -12.02
C SER A 166 0.81 -17.56 -11.29
N GLY A 167 1.31 -17.34 -10.06
CA GLY A 167 1.98 -18.37 -9.29
C GLY A 167 2.68 -17.78 -8.07
N ALA A 168 3.70 -18.42 -7.56
CA ALA A 168 4.50 -17.94 -6.46
C ALA A 168 5.95 -17.67 -6.89
N ALA A 169 6.47 -16.51 -6.49
CA ALA A 169 7.90 -16.21 -6.55
C ALA A 169 8.52 -16.47 -5.16
N ILE A 170 9.58 -17.26 -5.11
CA ILE A 170 10.27 -17.60 -3.86
C ILE A 170 11.64 -16.93 -3.87
N ASP A 171 11.87 -16.01 -2.94
CA ASP A 171 13.16 -15.32 -2.78
C ASP A 171 14.14 -16.18 -1.98
N LYS A 172 14.56 -17.31 -2.61
CA LYS A 172 15.60 -18.21 -2.09
C LYS A 172 16.47 -18.71 -3.20
N ASP A 173 17.74 -18.88 -2.91
CA ASP A 173 18.65 -19.54 -3.83
C ASP A 173 18.35 -21.03 -3.92
N PRO A 174 18.48 -21.63 -5.11
CA PRO A 174 18.39 -23.09 -5.26
C PRO A 174 19.42 -23.79 -4.39
N VAL A 175 19.03 -24.90 -3.75
CA VAL A 175 19.96 -25.69 -2.91
C VAL A 175 21.00 -26.46 -3.73
N HIS A 176 20.85 -26.55 -5.04
CA HIS A 176 21.79 -27.18 -5.97
C HIS A 176 21.81 -26.41 -7.29
N ASP A 177 22.99 -26.26 -7.89
CA ASP A 177 23.20 -25.50 -9.13
C ASP A 177 22.42 -26.04 -10.34
N ASP A 178 22.12 -27.35 -10.35
CA ASP A 178 21.34 -28.00 -11.41
C ASP A 178 19.83 -27.91 -11.21
N MET A 179 19.34 -27.27 -10.14
CA MET A 179 17.91 -27.09 -9.92
C MET A 179 17.35 -26.03 -10.88
N PRO A 180 16.25 -26.32 -11.56
CA PRO A 180 15.57 -25.31 -12.38
C PRO A 180 15.01 -24.20 -11.49
N THR A 181 15.10 -22.97 -11.98
CA THR A 181 14.63 -21.77 -11.26
C THR A 181 13.28 -21.26 -11.75
N ASP A 182 12.76 -21.86 -12.83
CA ASP A 182 11.50 -21.47 -13.43
C ASP A 182 10.70 -22.74 -13.80
N PHE A 183 9.44 -22.78 -13.37
CA PHE A 183 8.55 -23.92 -13.59
C PHE A 183 7.22 -23.42 -14.16
N GLU A 184 6.79 -23.99 -15.25
CA GLU A 184 5.43 -23.83 -15.75
C GLU A 184 4.56 -24.99 -15.25
N ALA A 185 3.40 -24.66 -14.66
CA ALA A 185 2.41 -25.65 -14.20
C ALA A 185 2.99 -26.71 -13.23
N ALA A 186 3.64 -26.25 -12.15
CA ALA A 186 4.27 -27.13 -11.17
C ALA A 186 3.26 -27.70 -10.15
N ASP A 187 3.42 -28.99 -9.83
CA ASP A 187 2.80 -29.61 -8.67
C ASP A 187 3.62 -29.24 -7.40
N ILE A 188 2.99 -28.62 -6.42
CA ILE A 188 3.66 -28.14 -5.21
C ILE A 188 3.34 -29.05 -4.03
N LEU A 189 4.38 -29.66 -3.46
CA LEU A 189 4.30 -30.41 -2.20
C LEU A 189 4.85 -29.56 -1.07
N LEU A 190 3.99 -29.28 -0.08
CA LEU A 190 4.38 -28.58 1.15
C LEU A 190 4.75 -29.58 2.22
N LEU A 191 5.98 -29.52 2.72
CA LEU A 191 6.50 -30.36 3.80
C LEU A 191 6.82 -29.49 5.01
N ASN A 192 6.51 -29.98 6.20
CA ASN A 192 6.85 -29.34 7.47
C ASN A 192 8.12 -29.93 8.10
N ASP A 193 8.85 -30.76 7.35
CA ASP A 193 10.11 -31.36 7.77
C ASP A 193 11.23 -30.98 6.80
N PRO A 194 12.48 -30.79 7.26
CA PRO A 194 13.61 -30.54 6.37
C PRO A 194 13.88 -31.76 5.49
N ILE A 195 14.26 -31.52 4.25
CA ILE A 195 14.80 -32.55 3.37
C ILE A 195 16.31 -32.49 3.53
N GLU A 196 16.89 -33.43 4.26
CA GLU A 196 18.33 -33.54 4.47
C GLU A 196 18.87 -34.77 3.74
N VAL A 197 20.09 -34.66 3.20
CA VAL A 197 20.82 -35.80 2.65
C VAL A 197 21.63 -36.39 3.83
N GLU A 198 21.24 -37.59 4.30
CA GLU A 198 22.11 -38.33 5.21
C GLU A 198 23.33 -38.82 4.42
N GLU A 199 24.50 -38.23 4.69
CA GLU A 199 25.75 -38.81 4.24
C GLU A 199 26.02 -40.10 5.05
N ALA A 200 26.13 -41.21 4.36
CA ALA A 200 26.48 -42.45 5.02
C ALA A 200 27.90 -42.33 5.59
N ASP A 201 28.03 -42.41 6.91
CA ASP A 201 29.31 -42.55 7.57
C ASP A 201 29.95 -43.87 7.10
N VAL A 202 30.87 -43.79 6.16
CA VAL A 202 31.68 -44.94 5.72
C VAL A 202 32.91 -44.96 6.60
N ASP A 203 32.81 -45.68 7.73
CA ASP A 203 33.97 -46.03 8.55
C ASP A 203 34.89 -46.92 7.71
N THR A 204 35.96 -46.34 7.17
CA THR A 204 37.07 -47.08 6.56
C THR A 204 38.03 -47.50 7.68
N SER A 205 37.81 -48.70 8.19
CA SER A 205 38.79 -49.41 9.02
C SER A 205 39.91 -50.04 8.16
#